data_995d07f392a007953c52cd2f927c24b0
#
_entry.id   995d07f392a007953c52cd2f927c24b0
#
_cell.length_a   1.000
_cell.length_b   1.000
_cell.length_c   1.000
_cell.angle_alpha   90.00
_cell.angle_beta   90.00
_cell.angle_gamma   90.00
#
_symmetry.space_group_name_H-M   'P 1'
#
loop_
_entity.id
_entity.type
_entity.pdbx_description
1 polymer ?
#
loop_
_entity_poly.entity_id
_entity_poly.type
_entity_poly.pdbx_seq_one_letter_code
_entity_poly.pdbx_strand_id
1 'polypeptide(L)' 'MRAEDFQEEKRTLAGWPVNLTLYRLGPVWHAKADNVSPGAALCRATGATREEALQAAVKRAEELLGRTRRG' A
#
# COMPACT_ATOMS: atom_id res chain seq x y z
N MET A 1 4.61 -11.47 17.49
CA MET A 1 3.50 -10.53 17.48
C MET A 1 2.56 -10.86 16.34
N ARG A 2 1.30 -10.79 16.60
CA ARG A 2 0.30 -11.22 15.64
C ARG A 2 -0.34 -9.99 15.00
N ALA A 3 -0.36 -9.92 13.68
CA ALA A 3 -1.08 -8.88 12.97
C ALA A 3 -2.58 -9.17 13.03
N GLU A 4 -3.36 -8.13 13.31
CA GLU A 4 -4.81 -8.24 13.38
C GLU A 4 -5.42 -7.53 12.18
N ASP A 5 -6.64 -7.92 11.81
CA ASP A 5 -7.38 -7.32 10.72
C ASP A 5 -6.61 -7.28 9.41
N PHE A 6 -5.91 -8.38 9.15
CA PHE A 6 -5.13 -8.50 7.93
C PHE A 6 -6.02 -8.53 6.70
N GLN A 7 -5.76 -7.63 5.77
CA GLN A 7 -6.51 -7.52 4.53
C GLN A 7 -5.58 -7.29 3.36
N GLU A 8 -5.95 -7.84 2.21
CA GLU A 8 -5.24 -7.58 0.97
C GLU A 8 -6.24 -7.09 -0.06
N GLU A 9 -5.84 -6.11 -0.84
CA GLU A 9 -6.68 -5.66 -1.95
C GLU A 9 -5.79 -5.27 -3.12
N LYS A 10 -6.31 -5.47 -4.32
CA LYS A 10 -5.61 -5.11 -5.53
C LYS A 10 -6.23 -3.85 -6.11
N ARG A 11 -5.38 -2.94 -6.54
CA ARG A 11 -5.83 -1.71 -7.19
C ARG A 11 -4.92 -1.40 -8.37
N THR A 12 -5.45 -0.64 -9.31
CA THR A 12 -4.64 -0.07 -10.38
C THR A 12 -4.33 1.37 -10.00
N LEU A 13 -3.06 1.66 -9.81
CA LEU A 13 -2.61 3.01 -9.45
C LEU A 13 -1.69 3.51 -10.55
N ALA A 14 -2.01 4.68 -11.10
CA ALA A 14 -1.24 5.28 -12.19
C ALA A 14 -1.02 4.30 -13.36
N GLY A 15 -2.01 3.46 -13.61
CA GLY A 15 -1.94 2.47 -14.68
C GLY A 15 -1.17 1.19 -14.35
N TRP A 16 -0.73 1.04 -13.10
CA TRP A 16 0.02 -0.15 -12.67
C TRP A 16 -0.78 -0.98 -11.70
N PRO A 17 -0.72 -2.32 -11.81
CA PRO A 17 -1.38 -3.18 -10.82
C PRO A 17 -0.57 -3.18 -9.53
N VAL A 18 -1.25 -2.91 -8.44
CA VAL A 18 -0.62 -2.79 -7.11
C VAL A 18 -1.38 -3.63 -6.11
N ASN A 19 -0.64 -4.36 -5.28
CA ASN A 19 -1.17 -5.08 -4.14
C ASN A 19 -1.04 -4.19 -2.91
N LEU A 20 -2.15 -4.03 -2.21
CA LEU A 20 -2.16 -3.29 -0.94
C LEU A 20 -2.42 -4.28 0.18
N THR A 21 -1.55 -4.29 1.16
CA THR A 21 -1.69 -5.14 2.35
C THR A 21 -1.91 -4.23 3.54
N LEU A 22 -2.98 -4.49 4.28
CA LEU A 22 -3.33 -3.70 5.45
C LEU A 22 -3.42 -4.62 6.66
N TYR A 23 -2.88 -4.16 7.78
CA TYR A 23 -2.96 -4.90 9.03
C TYR A 23 -2.81 -3.95 10.20
N ARG A 24 -3.24 -4.39 11.36
CA ARG A 24 -3.15 -3.60 12.57
C ARG A 24 -2.21 -4.25 13.57
N LEU A 25 -1.32 -3.46 14.13
CA LEU A 25 -0.46 -3.89 15.22
C LEU A 25 -0.70 -2.94 16.39
N GLY A 26 -1.39 -3.43 17.43
CA GLY A 26 -1.78 -2.58 18.53
C GLY A 26 -2.69 -1.46 18.05
N PRO A 27 -2.41 -0.20 18.42
CA PRO A 27 -3.24 0.94 18.01
C PRO A 27 -2.86 1.51 16.64
N VAL A 28 -1.93 0.88 15.93
CA VAL A 28 -1.40 1.44 14.69
C VAL A 28 -1.77 0.55 13.51
N TRP A 29 -2.32 1.16 12.48
CA TRP A 29 -2.58 0.51 11.21
C TRP A 29 -1.38 0.66 10.29
N HIS A 30 -1.07 -0.40 9.58
CA HIS A 30 0.01 -0.41 8.60
C HIS A 30 -0.56 -0.73 7.24
N ALA A 31 -0.04 -0.06 6.23
CA ALA A 31 -0.39 -0.34 4.85
C ALA A 31 0.89 -0.47 4.05
N LYS A 32 0.95 -1.49 3.21
CA LYS A 32 2.10 -1.75 2.37
C LYS A 32 1.62 -1.85 0.93
N ALA A 33 2.31 -1.18 0.04
CA ALA A 33 2.00 -1.24 -1.38
C ALA A 33 3.12 -1.98 -2.10
N ASP A 34 2.75 -3.00 -2.87
CA ASP A 34 3.69 -3.79 -3.66
C ASP A 34 3.29 -3.73 -5.13
N ASN A 35 4.27 -3.54 -5.98
CA ASN A 35 4.05 -3.62 -7.41
C ASN A 35 3.93 -5.11 -7.77
N VAL A 36 2.80 -5.49 -8.35
CA VAL A 36 2.55 -6.89 -8.71
C VAL A 36 3.56 -7.38 -9.74
N SER A 37 3.91 -6.53 -10.67
CA SER A 37 4.91 -6.84 -11.68
C SER A 37 5.93 -5.70 -11.75
N PRO A 38 7.16 -5.90 -11.30
CA PRO A 38 7.87 -7.15 -11.02
C PRO A 38 7.78 -7.70 -9.60
N GLY A 39 6.86 -7.23 -8.78
CA GLY A 39 6.70 -7.76 -7.44
C GLY A 39 7.57 -7.09 -6.39
N ALA A 40 7.98 -5.87 -6.65
CA ALA A 40 8.83 -5.12 -5.72
C ALA A 40 7.98 -4.27 -4.78
N ALA A 41 8.46 -4.12 -3.54
CA ALA A 41 7.80 -3.25 -2.58
C ALA A 41 7.93 -1.81 -3.02
N LEU A 42 6.82 -1.08 -3.03
CA LEU A 42 6.81 0.34 -3.40
C LEU A 42 6.98 1.25 -2.19
N CYS A 43 6.14 1.06 -1.20
CA CYS A 43 6.15 1.93 -0.03
C CYS A 43 5.37 1.32 1.12
N ARG A 44 5.50 1.94 2.29
CA ARG A 44 4.74 1.61 3.48
C ARG A 44 4.22 2.89 4.09
N ALA A 45 3.10 2.77 4.77
CA ALA A 45 2.53 3.90 5.49
C ALA A 45 1.89 3.40 6.76
N THR A 46 1.71 4.30 7.71
CA THR A 46 1.03 4.00 8.96
C THR A 46 -0.03 5.05 9.22
N GLY A 47 -0.98 4.71 10.06
CA GLY A 47 -2.03 5.64 10.45
C GLY A 47 -2.73 5.18 11.70
N ALA A 48 -3.52 6.06 12.29
CA ALA A 48 -4.32 5.74 13.46
C ALA A 48 -5.56 4.93 13.08
N THR A 49 -5.96 4.98 11.82
CA THR A 49 -7.08 4.22 11.30
C THR A 49 -6.67 3.50 10.03
N ARG A 50 -7.46 2.49 9.66
CA ARG A 50 -7.25 1.75 8.43
C ARG A 50 -7.23 2.71 7.23
N GLU A 51 -8.16 3.63 7.22
CA GLU A 51 -8.30 4.56 6.11
C GLU A 51 -7.12 5.50 5.97
N GLU A 52 -6.63 6.00 7.08
CA GLU A 52 -5.45 6.86 7.08
C GLU A 52 -4.24 6.14 6.50
N ALA A 53 -4.00 4.91 6.97
CA ALA A 53 -2.88 4.12 6.49
C ALA A 53 -3.05 3.81 5.00
N LEU A 54 -4.25 3.41 4.60
CA LEU A 54 -4.54 3.09 3.22
C LEU A 54 -4.32 4.28 2.30
N GLN A 55 -4.89 5.43 2.64
CA GLN A 55 -4.77 6.62 1.82
C GLN A 55 -3.32 7.10 1.71
N ALA A 56 -2.58 7.04 2.81
CA ALA A 56 -1.18 7.42 2.80
C ALA A 56 -0.36 6.50 1.90
N ALA A 57 -0.61 5.20 1.96
CA ALA A 57 0.08 4.24 1.10
C ALA A 57 -0.29 4.43 -0.36
N VAL A 58 -1.57 4.61 -0.65
CA VAL A 58 -2.04 4.83 -2.03
C VAL A 58 -1.44 6.10 -2.61
N LYS A 59 -1.47 7.18 -1.85
CA LYS A 59 -0.92 8.46 -2.31
C LYS A 59 0.58 8.32 -2.61
N ARG A 60 1.31 7.69 -1.72
CA ARG A 60 2.74 7.51 -1.90
C ARG A 60 3.04 6.62 -3.09
N ALA A 61 2.29 5.53 -3.23
CA ALA A 61 2.47 4.62 -4.36
C ALA A 61 2.18 5.32 -5.69
N GLU A 62 1.13 6.13 -5.73
CA GLU A 62 0.80 6.88 -6.93
C GLU A 62 1.91 7.87 -7.31
N GLU A 63 2.49 8.53 -6.32
CA GLU A 63 3.59 9.43 -6.56
C GLU A 63 4.79 8.70 -7.16
N LEU A 64 5.13 7.56 -6.58
CA LEU A 64 6.26 6.77 -7.05
C LEU A 64 6.04 6.22 -8.45
N LEU A 65 4.85 5.70 -8.70
CA LEU A 65 4.50 5.14 -10.00
C LEU A 65 4.35 6.22 -11.06
N GLY A 66 3.87 7.40 -10.65
CA GLY A 66 3.73 8.53 -11.56
C GLY A 66 5.06 9.04 -12.10
N ARG A 67 6.14 8.79 -11.38
CA ARG A 67 7.48 9.16 -11.82
C ARG A 67 8.08 8.14 -12.77
N THR A 68 7.55 6.92 -12.76
CA THR A 68 8.04 5.85 -13.59
C THR A 68 7.33 5.91 -14.93
N ARG A 69 8.07 6.17 -15.98
CA ARG A 69 7.47 6.20 -17.29
C ARG A 69 7.26 4.78 -17.81
N ARG A 70 6.07 4.56 -18.30
CA ARG A 70 5.76 3.29 -18.96
C ARG A 70 6.14 3.41 -20.42
N GLY A 71 6.95 2.58 -20.83
CA GLY A 71 7.23 2.45 -22.23
C GLY A 71 8.24 3.25 -22.81
#